data_192e0a93597e9a9d506b69934570304b
#
_entry.id   192e0a93597e9a9d506b69934570304b
#
_cell.length_a   1.000
_cell.length_b   1.000
_cell.length_c   1.000
_cell.angle_alpha   90.00
_cell.angle_beta   90.00
_cell.angle_gamma   90.00
#
_symmetry.space_group_name_H-M   'P 1'
#
loop_
_entity.id
_entity.type
_entity.pdbx_description
1 polymer ?
#
loop_
_entity_poly.entity_id
_entity_poly.type
_entity_poly.pdbx_seq_one_letter_code
_entity_poly.pdbx_strand_id
1 'polypeptide(L)'
;MIHQYRLNGYNIVLDTFSGSVHVVDDMSYDAIALLDAGKPREEVRRTLSANIDRYNSLIPAGEERYTEGDPEQILREIEELTKAGKLFSKDIYEPKAFDFKKRSTVVKALCLHVAHTCNLNCSYCFAAQGKFHGKAGLMSFETGKRALDFLVENSGTRHNLEVDFFGGEPLMNFDVCKQLVAYARSIEKEHDKHFRFTLTTNGIGITDEVIEWANRECYNVVLSLDGRKEVNDRFRKDINGKGSYDTIVPKFQKLVKARGGKNYYMRGTFTHYNPDFTKDLFHMADDLGFTQLSMEPVVAKPGDPAALTKEDLEIVFQQYEILAKDMIRREKEGHPITFYHYMIDLTGGPCVYKRISGCGSGTEYMAVTPWGDLYPCHQFVGDESYKLGDIWHGVTNIALRDEFKLCNVYARPDCKDCWAKLYCSGGCAANAYHATGDIHGVYRDGCEVFRKRIECALMIKAAERDL
;
A
#
# COMPACT_ATOMS: atom_id res chain seq x y z
N MET A 1 2.72 20.96 11.08
CA MET A 1 3.47 20.71 9.80
C MET A 1 2.47 20.79 8.68
N ILE A 2 2.69 21.72 7.77
CA ILE A 2 1.82 21.96 6.62
C ILE A 2 2.52 21.42 5.37
N HIS A 3 1.76 20.77 4.48
CA HIS A 3 2.18 20.43 3.14
C HIS A 3 1.25 21.07 2.13
N GLN A 4 1.79 21.93 1.28
CA GLN A 4 1.06 22.63 0.25
C GLN A 4 1.56 22.25 -1.13
N TYR A 5 0.63 22.02 -2.06
CA TYR A 5 0.95 21.74 -3.46
C TYR A 5 -0.20 22.09 -4.36
N ARG A 6 0.12 22.27 -5.64
CA ARG A 6 -0.86 22.52 -6.71
C ARG A 6 -0.88 21.34 -7.65
N LEU A 7 -2.07 20.79 -7.90
CA LEU A 7 -2.23 19.64 -8.80
C LEU A 7 -3.60 19.70 -9.48
N ASN A 8 -3.62 19.60 -10.81
CA ASN A 8 -4.83 19.56 -11.62
C ASN A 8 -5.82 20.71 -11.36
N GLY A 9 -5.30 21.93 -11.15
CA GLY A 9 -6.09 23.13 -10.88
C GLY A 9 -6.53 23.33 -9.42
N TYR A 10 -6.22 22.38 -8.53
CA TYR A 10 -6.51 22.51 -7.10
C TYR A 10 -5.29 23.03 -6.33
N ASN A 11 -5.51 24.00 -5.44
CA ASN A 11 -4.57 24.37 -4.39
C ASN A 11 -4.90 23.55 -3.14
N ILE A 12 -4.05 22.61 -2.79
CA ILE A 12 -4.30 21.66 -1.70
C ILE A 12 -3.36 21.95 -0.53
N VAL A 13 -3.92 21.99 0.67
CA VAL A 13 -3.21 22.17 1.92
C VAL A 13 -3.53 21.02 2.85
N LEU A 14 -2.53 20.25 3.23
CA LEU A 14 -2.62 19.17 4.21
C LEU A 14 -2.00 19.62 5.53
N ASP A 15 -2.76 19.56 6.61
CA ASP A 15 -2.20 19.57 7.96
C ASP A 15 -1.88 18.14 8.39
N THR A 16 -0.60 17.80 8.44
CA THR A 16 -0.10 16.44 8.69
C THR A 16 -0.62 15.83 9.99
N PHE A 17 -0.70 16.63 11.06
CA PHE A 17 -1.00 16.07 12.39
C PHE A 17 -2.48 15.97 12.69
N SER A 18 -3.31 16.88 12.18
CA SER A 18 -4.76 16.72 12.25
C SER A 18 -5.31 15.79 11.18
N GLY A 19 -4.60 15.63 10.06
CA GLY A 19 -5.07 14.95 8.87
C GLY A 19 -6.11 15.74 8.07
N SER A 20 -6.32 17.03 8.41
CA SER A 20 -7.23 17.90 7.69
C SER A 20 -6.68 18.26 6.32
N VAL A 21 -7.53 18.18 5.31
CA VAL A 21 -7.21 18.54 3.92
C VAL A 21 -8.12 19.70 3.53
N HIS A 22 -7.51 20.79 3.07
CA HIS A 22 -8.21 21.99 2.63
C HIS A 22 -7.94 22.23 1.14
N VAL A 23 -9.00 22.54 0.40
CA VAL A 23 -8.92 23.08 -0.95
C VAL A 23 -9.18 24.57 -0.83
N VAL A 24 -8.25 25.39 -1.28
CA VAL A 24 -8.26 26.83 -1.03
C VAL A 24 -8.00 27.62 -2.32
N ASP A 25 -8.41 28.87 -2.33
CA ASP A 25 -8.06 29.82 -3.38
C ASP A 25 -6.57 30.24 -3.33
N ASP A 26 -6.11 30.98 -4.33
CA ASP A 26 -4.70 31.37 -4.45
C ASP A 26 -4.27 32.33 -3.33
N MET A 27 -5.15 33.24 -2.86
CA MET A 27 -4.81 34.16 -1.78
C MET A 27 -4.68 33.45 -0.45
N SER A 28 -5.60 32.55 -0.13
CA SER A 28 -5.57 31.71 1.06
C SER A 28 -4.36 30.76 1.05
N TYR A 29 -3.99 30.20 -0.12
CA TYR A 29 -2.82 29.38 -0.31
C TYR A 29 -1.53 30.12 0.04
N ASP A 30 -1.36 31.34 -0.51
CA ASP A 30 -0.19 32.19 -0.23
C ASP A 30 -0.19 32.67 1.23
N ALA A 31 -1.36 32.97 1.83
CA ALA A 31 -1.48 33.32 3.25
C ALA A 31 -0.97 32.24 4.17
N ILE A 32 -1.39 31.00 3.95
CA ILE A 32 -0.97 29.83 4.74
C ILE A 32 0.55 29.61 4.58
N ALA A 33 1.09 29.71 3.36
CA ALA A 33 2.53 29.60 3.11
C ALA A 33 3.35 30.64 3.87
N LEU A 34 2.92 31.88 3.88
CA LEU A 34 3.60 32.97 4.60
C LEU A 34 3.56 32.74 6.12
N LEU A 35 2.41 32.30 6.65
CA LEU A 35 2.27 31.98 8.08
C LEU A 35 3.12 30.78 8.48
N ASP A 36 3.19 29.73 7.67
CA ASP A 36 4.04 28.54 7.90
C ASP A 36 5.53 28.90 7.87
N ALA A 37 5.90 29.90 7.06
CA ALA A 37 7.24 30.49 7.05
C ALA A 37 7.53 31.40 8.26
N GLY A 38 6.60 31.52 9.22
CA GLY A 38 6.76 32.32 10.44
C GLY A 38 6.59 33.82 10.26
N LYS A 39 5.99 34.28 9.16
CA LYS A 39 5.72 35.71 8.95
C LYS A 39 4.67 36.21 9.94
N PRO A 40 4.87 37.43 10.54
CA PRO A 40 3.88 38.03 11.40
C PRO A 40 2.57 38.29 10.64
N ARG A 41 1.43 38.10 11.31
CA ARG A 41 0.08 38.28 10.74
C ARG A 41 -0.08 39.60 9.97
N GLU A 42 0.43 40.70 10.52
CA GLU A 42 0.31 42.01 9.90
C GLU A 42 1.16 42.16 8.62
N GLU A 43 2.33 41.47 8.57
CA GLU A 43 3.15 41.42 7.36
C GLU A 43 2.43 40.58 6.27
N VAL A 44 1.81 39.46 6.66
CA VAL A 44 1.01 38.64 5.74
C VAL A 44 -0.14 39.46 5.18
N ARG A 45 -0.93 40.12 6.04
CA ARG A 45 -2.04 41.00 5.62
C ARG A 45 -1.59 42.03 4.58
N ARG A 46 -0.50 42.79 4.87
CA ARG A 46 0.05 43.78 3.94
C ARG A 46 0.49 43.16 2.61
N THR A 47 1.12 42.01 2.65
CA THR A 47 1.58 41.30 1.44
C THR A 47 0.39 40.90 0.57
N LEU A 48 -0.66 40.34 1.15
CA LEU A 48 -1.87 39.95 0.41
C LEU A 48 -2.56 41.18 -0.18
N SER A 49 -2.75 42.23 0.61
CA SER A 49 -3.39 43.47 0.15
C SER A 49 -2.64 44.14 -1.01
N ALA A 50 -1.31 44.12 -0.98
CA ALA A 50 -0.47 44.67 -2.05
C ALA A 50 -0.54 43.87 -3.35
N ASN A 51 -1.04 42.60 -3.31
CA ASN A 51 -1.11 41.71 -4.45
C ASN A 51 -2.55 41.40 -4.91
N ILE A 52 -3.56 42.14 -4.46
CA ILE A 52 -4.99 41.93 -4.81
C ILE A 52 -5.19 41.90 -6.32
N ASP A 53 -4.60 42.84 -7.06
CA ASP A 53 -4.72 42.88 -8.52
C ASP A 53 -4.15 41.63 -9.21
N ARG A 54 -3.03 41.09 -8.68
CA ARG A 54 -2.47 39.84 -9.15
C ARG A 54 -3.44 38.66 -8.93
N TYR A 55 -4.00 38.53 -7.74
CA TYR A 55 -4.97 37.46 -7.46
C TYR A 55 -6.21 37.60 -8.34
N ASN A 56 -6.71 38.85 -8.48
CA ASN A 56 -7.85 39.15 -9.36
C ASN A 56 -7.58 38.79 -10.83
N SER A 57 -6.34 38.89 -11.29
CA SER A 57 -5.96 38.48 -12.66
C SER A 57 -6.02 36.99 -12.90
N LEU A 58 -5.99 36.18 -11.85
CA LEU A 58 -6.08 34.71 -11.92
C LEU A 58 -7.52 34.19 -11.91
N ILE A 59 -8.47 35.01 -11.48
CA ILE A 59 -9.89 34.66 -11.39
C ILE A 59 -10.55 34.70 -12.78
N PRO A 60 -11.27 33.64 -13.20
CA PRO A 60 -12.00 33.61 -14.46
C PRO A 60 -12.99 34.75 -14.61
N ALA A 61 -13.30 35.13 -15.85
CA ALA A 61 -14.27 36.18 -16.13
C ALA A 61 -15.67 35.75 -15.65
N GLY A 62 -16.32 36.61 -14.86
CA GLY A 62 -17.65 36.33 -14.32
C GLY A 62 -17.67 35.78 -12.89
N GLU A 63 -16.54 35.46 -12.33
CA GLU A 63 -16.41 35.07 -10.92
C GLU A 63 -16.13 36.30 -10.02
N GLU A 64 -16.43 36.17 -8.72
CA GLU A 64 -16.28 37.24 -7.73
C GLU A 64 -14.79 37.60 -7.53
N ARG A 65 -14.49 38.88 -7.47
CA ARG A 65 -13.16 39.45 -7.33
C ARG A 65 -12.85 39.77 -5.87
N TYR A 66 -11.59 39.58 -5.48
CA TYR A 66 -11.13 39.99 -4.16
C TYR A 66 -11.22 41.50 -3.98
N THR A 67 -11.55 41.89 -2.77
CA THR A 67 -11.65 43.27 -2.29
C THR A 67 -10.58 43.55 -1.22
N GLU A 68 -10.46 44.81 -0.79
CA GLU A 68 -9.53 45.21 0.28
C GLU A 68 -9.84 44.54 1.63
N GLY A 69 -11.05 44.02 1.83
CA GLY A 69 -11.47 43.33 3.06
C GLY A 69 -11.06 41.86 3.14
N ASP A 70 -10.84 41.20 2.00
CA ASP A 70 -10.64 39.75 1.94
C ASP A 70 -9.34 39.27 2.62
N PRO A 71 -8.19 39.97 2.55
CA PRO A 71 -7.00 39.59 3.30
C PRO A 71 -7.24 39.46 4.80
N GLU A 72 -8.04 40.31 5.39
CA GLU A 72 -8.38 40.28 6.82
C GLU A 72 -9.35 39.14 7.12
N GLN A 73 -10.31 38.87 6.25
CA GLN A 73 -11.25 37.77 6.39
C GLN A 73 -10.54 36.41 6.32
N ILE A 74 -9.69 36.21 5.32
CA ILE A 74 -8.87 35.00 5.15
C ILE A 74 -8.03 34.70 6.40
N LEU A 75 -7.37 35.72 6.95
CA LEU A 75 -6.58 35.57 8.16
C LEU A 75 -7.44 35.20 9.39
N ARG A 76 -8.66 35.68 9.49
CA ARG A 76 -9.61 35.26 10.55
C ARG A 76 -10.02 33.81 10.38
N GLU A 77 -10.36 33.37 9.17
CA GLU A 77 -10.70 31.97 8.86
C GLU A 77 -9.55 31.00 9.17
N ILE A 78 -8.31 31.39 8.81
CA ILE A 78 -7.11 30.64 9.16
C ILE A 78 -6.94 30.53 10.69
N GLU A 79 -7.17 31.60 11.44
CA GLU A 79 -7.13 31.58 12.91
C GLU A 79 -8.21 30.68 13.51
N GLU A 80 -9.42 30.69 12.95
CA GLU A 80 -10.50 29.81 13.38
C GLU A 80 -10.15 28.33 13.15
N LEU A 81 -9.61 27.97 11.97
CA LEU A 81 -9.13 26.62 11.67
C LEU A 81 -7.98 26.22 12.61
N THR A 82 -7.09 27.16 12.93
CA THR A 82 -5.98 26.93 13.87
C THR A 82 -6.50 26.67 15.27
N LYS A 83 -7.46 27.47 15.78
CA LYS A 83 -8.12 27.28 17.08
C LYS A 83 -8.89 25.94 17.14
N ALA A 84 -9.48 25.53 16.01
CA ALA A 84 -10.18 24.26 15.89
C ALA A 84 -9.22 23.05 15.76
N GLY A 85 -7.89 23.27 15.73
CA GLY A 85 -6.88 22.22 15.59
C GLY A 85 -6.89 21.54 14.21
N LYS A 86 -7.37 22.24 13.17
CA LYS A 86 -7.47 21.75 11.79
C LYS A 86 -6.40 22.34 10.87
N LEU A 87 -5.62 23.31 11.35
CA LEU A 87 -4.50 23.93 10.65
C LEU A 87 -3.41 24.26 11.69
N PHE A 88 -2.15 24.15 11.31
CA PHE A 88 -0.98 24.36 12.18
C PHE A 88 -1.02 23.52 13.48
N SER A 89 -1.59 22.32 13.41
CA SER A 89 -1.72 21.44 14.56
C SER A 89 -0.37 20.91 15.05
N LYS A 90 -0.32 20.55 16.34
CA LYS A 90 0.87 20.01 16.97
C LYS A 90 0.92 18.47 16.82
N ASP A 91 2.13 17.91 16.79
CA ASP A 91 2.30 16.46 16.86
C ASP A 91 1.95 15.95 18.26
N ILE A 92 0.81 15.26 18.36
CA ILE A 92 0.35 14.59 19.59
C ILE A 92 0.65 13.09 19.60
N TYR A 93 1.28 12.58 18.53
CA TYR A 93 1.51 11.16 18.33
C TYR A 93 2.94 10.72 18.70
N GLU A 94 3.93 11.61 18.60
CA GLU A 94 5.32 11.32 18.93
C GLU A 94 5.47 10.75 20.35
N PRO A 95 4.84 11.29 21.41
CA PRO A 95 4.93 10.73 22.76
C PRO A 95 4.39 9.29 22.86
N LYS A 96 3.42 8.93 22.01
CA LYS A 96 2.83 7.59 21.98
C LYS A 96 3.77 6.56 21.35
N ALA A 97 4.69 6.97 20.48
CA ALA A 97 5.66 6.10 19.83
C ALA A 97 6.66 5.50 20.83
N PHE A 98 7.00 6.21 21.89
CA PHE A 98 7.89 5.71 22.96
C PHE A 98 7.31 4.53 23.75
N ASP A 99 5.98 4.40 23.77
CA ASP A 99 5.30 3.28 24.46
C ASP A 99 5.18 2.02 23.60
N PHE A 100 5.60 2.05 22.33
CA PHE A 100 5.49 0.91 21.43
C PHE A 100 6.22 -0.34 21.94
N LYS A 101 7.36 -0.19 22.61
CA LYS A 101 8.07 -1.31 23.23
C LYS A 101 7.23 -2.02 24.28
N LYS A 102 6.41 -1.28 25.02
CA LYS A 102 5.52 -1.80 26.07
C LYS A 102 4.20 -2.31 25.51
N ARG A 103 3.85 -1.96 24.27
CA ARG A 103 2.60 -2.38 23.66
C ARG A 103 2.52 -3.89 23.56
N SER A 104 1.45 -4.46 24.11
CA SER A 104 1.09 -5.84 23.81
C SER A 104 0.68 -5.95 22.35
N THR A 105 1.35 -6.79 21.60
CA THR A 105 1.01 -7.10 20.21
C THR A 105 0.38 -8.48 20.16
N VAL A 106 -0.65 -8.62 19.33
CA VAL A 106 -1.28 -9.91 19.03
C VAL A 106 -1.08 -10.21 17.56
N VAL A 107 -0.86 -11.47 17.22
CA VAL A 107 -0.77 -11.89 15.81
C VAL A 107 -2.16 -11.78 15.19
N LYS A 108 -2.28 -11.03 14.11
CA LYS A 108 -3.56 -10.80 13.40
C LYS A 108 -3.61 -11.49 12.04
N ALA A 109 -2.44 -11.76 11.46
CA ALA A 109 -2.33 -12.28 10.12
C ALA A 109 -1.10 -13.18 9.94
N LEU A 110 -1.25 -14.24 9.16
CA LEU A 110 -0.17 -15.08 8.69
C LEU A 110 -0.15 -15.15 7.16
N CYS A 111 1.04 -15.02 6.60
CA CYS A 111 1.34 -15.35 5.22
C CYS A 111 1.86 -16.79 5.18
N LEU A 112 1.01 -17.73 4.78
CA LEU A 112 1.38 -19.14 4.69
C LEU A 112 2.04 -19.42 3.34
N HIS A 113 3.33 -19.67 3.35
CA HIS A 113 4.05 -20.17 2.18
C HIS A 113 3.72 -21.65 1.98
N VAL A 114 2.55 -21.93 1.42
CA VAL A 114 2.11 -23.30 1.20
C VAL A 114 2.96 -24.04 0.16
N ALA A 115 3.70 -23.29 -0.68
CA ALA A 115 4.59 -23.88 -1.68
C ALA A 115 5.89 -23.04 -1.81
N HIS A 116 7.04 -23.63 -1.54
CA HIS A 116 8.35 -23.14 -1.94
C HIS A 116 8.75 -23.74 -3.30
N THR A 117 7.86 -23.55 -4.27
CA THR A 117 8.05 -23.90 -5.69
C THR A 117 7.08 -23.11 -6.53
N CYS A 118 7.38 -22.89 -7.80
CA CYS A 118 6.54 -22.15 -8.74
C CYS A 118 6.57 -22.80 -10.12
N ASN A 119 5.48 -22.73 -10.86
CA ASN A 119 5.35 -23.16 -12.25
C ASN A 119 5.71 -22.07 -13.26
N LEU A 120 6.08 -20.87 -12.80
CA LEU A 120 6.70 -19.81 -13.59
C LEU A 120 8.14 -19.55 -13.15
N ASN A 121 8.93 -18.99 -14.08
CA ASN A 121 10.33 -18.65 -13.89
C ASN A 121 10.52 -17.13 -14.13
N CYS A 122 9.78 -16.30 -13.40
CA CYS A 122 9.83 -14.85 -13.55
C CYS A 122 11.22 -14.31 -13.22
N SER A 123 11.83 -13.55 -14.15
CA SER A 123 13.23 -13.11 -14.01
C SER A 123 13.43 -12.04 -12.91
N TYR A 124 12.42 -11.24 -12.58
CA TYR A 124 12.46 -10.25 -11.48
C TYR A 124 12.02 -10.82 -10.12
N CYS A 125 11.80 -12.13 -9.99
CA CYS A 125 11.18 -12.72 -8.81
C CYS A 125 12.07 -12.60 -7.57
N PHE A 126 11.67 -11.78 -6.59
CA PHE A 126 12.38 -11.65 -5.31
C PHE A 126 12.44 -12.97 -4.52
N ALA A 127 11.47 -13.87 -4.76
CA ALA A 127 11.38 -15.18 -4.10
C ALA A 127 12.24 -16.27 -4.78
N ALA A 128 13.20 -15.91 -5.65
CA ALA A 128 14.04 -16.86 -6.37
C ALA A 128 13.21 -18.01 -6.98
N GLN A 129 12.22 -17.65 -7.80
CA GLN A 129 11.26 -18.57 -8.43
C GLN A 129 10.52 -19.48 -7.41
N GLY A 130 10.21 -18.89 -6.26
CA GLY A 130 9.48 -19.51 -5.17
C GLY A 130 10.32 -20.32 -4.19
N LYS A 131 11.63 -20.46 -4.39
CA LYS A 131 12.52 -21.19 -3.48
C LYS A 131 13.01 -20.36 -2.29
N PHE A 132 12.84 -19.04 -2.33
CA PHE A 132 13.27 -18.11 -1.28
C PHE A 132 14.74 -18.34 -0.88
N HIS A 133 15.62 -18.49 -1.87
CA HIS A 133 17.05 -18.79 -1.73
C HIS A 133 17.37 -20.10 -0.96
N GLY A 134 16.38 -20.93 -0.68
CA GLY A 134 16.49 -22.21 0.01
C GLY A 134 16.09 -23.40 -0.86
N LYS A 135 15.57 -24.43 -0.23
CA LYS A 135 15.12 -25.65 -0.89
C LYS A 135 13.66 -25.56 -1.34
N ALA A 136 13.30 -26.28 -2.41
CA ALA A 136 11.92 -26.46 -2.82
C ALA A 136 11.18 -27.39 -1.83
N GLY A 137 9.87 -27.17 -1.67
CA GLY A 137 9.01 -28.01 -0.84
C GLY A 137 7.58 -27.53 -0.82
N LEU A 138 6.69 -28.38 -0.37
CA LEU A 138 5.27 -28.09 -0.15
C LEU A 138 4.98 -28.18 1.35
N MET A 139 4.12 -27.31 1.87
CA MET A 139 3.64 -27.36 3.25
C MET A 139 2.76 -28.59 3.43
N SER A 140 2.99 -29.37 4.50
CA SER A 140 2.07 -30.43 4.87
C SER A 140 0.80 -29.86 5.52
N PHE A 141 -0.28 -30.65 5.51
CA PHE A 141 -1.49 -30.28 6.24
C PHE A 141 -1.20 -30.06 7.73
N GLU A 142 -0.40 -30.90 8.35
CA GLU A 142 -0.04 -30.83 9.78
C GLU A 142 0.70 -29.53 10.11
N THR A 143 1.65 -29.13 9.24
CA THR A 143 2.36 -27.85 9.41
C THR A 143 1.38 -26.66 9.28
N GLY A 144 0.55 -26.66 8.25
CA GLY A 144 -0.42 -25.60 8.05
C GLY A 144 -1.49 -25.53 9.14
N LYS A 145 -1.97 -26.70 9.61
CA LYS A 145 -2.86 -26.82 10.76
C LYS A 145 -2.23 -26.19 12.00
N ARG A 146 -0.99 -26.57 12.33
CA ARG A 146 -0.28 -26.01 13.48
C ARG A 146 -0.08 -24.49 13.35
N ALA A 147 0.13 -23.98 12.13
CA ALA A 147 0.22 -22.54 11.90
C ALA A 147 -1.11 -21.82 12.20
N LEU A 148 -2.26 -22.42 11.86
CA LEU A 148 -3.58 -21.87 12.21
C LEU A 148 -3.83 -21.92 13.72
N ASP A 149 -3.44 -23.01 14.40
CA ASP A 149 -3.50 -23.11 15.86
C ASP A 149 -2.63 -22.03 16.52
N PHE A 150 -1.39 -21.84 16.02
CA PHE A 150 -0.50 -20.78 16.46
C PHE A 150 -1.14 -19.37 16.31
N LEU A 151 -1.81 -19.12 15.19
CA LEU A 151 -2.51 -17.85 14.97
C LEU A 151 -3.62 -17.63 16.01
N VAL A 152 -4.45 -18.63 16.26
CA VAL A 152 -5.50 -18.57 17.28
C VAL A 152 -4.91 -18.32 18.67
N GLU A 153 -3.92 -19.10 19.09
CA GLU A 153 -3.24 -19.00 20.38
C GLU A 153 -2.63 -17.63 20.64
N ASN A 154 -2.14 -16.95 19.59
CA ASN A 154 -1.42 -15.68 19.70
C ASN A 154 -2.26 -14.46 19.27
N SER A 155 -3.56 -14.64 18.98
CA SER A 155 -4.45 -13.56 18.51
C SER A 155 -5.20 -12.83 19.64
N GLY A 156 -5.09 -13.30 20.88
CA GLY A 156 -5.81 -12.71 22.03
C GLY A 156 -7.32 -12.64 21.78
N THR A 157 -7.93 -11.51 22.10
CA THR A 157 -9.37 -11.27 21.90
C THR A 157 -9.77 -10.88 20.48
N ARG A 158 -8.83 -10.89 19.52
CA ARG A 158 -9.11 -10.49 18.15
C ARG A 158 -10.00 -11.52 17.46
N HIS A 159 -11.16 -11.09 16.97
CA HIS A 159 -12.14 -11.95 16.31
C HIS A 159 -11.74 -12.26 14.86
N ASN A 160 -11.42 -11.23 14.03
CA ASN A 160 -11.06 -11.42 12.63
C ASN A 160 -9.56 -11.72 12.47
N LEU A 161 -9.22 -12.85 11.83
CA LEU A 161 -7.87 -13.30 11.54
C LEU A 161 -7.67 -13.40 10.04
N GLU A 162 -6.54 -12.90 9.53
CA GLU A 162 -6.21 -12.92 8.11
C GLU A 162 -5.21 -14.05 7.80
N VAL A 163 -5.43 -14.78 6.74
CA VAL A 163 -4.51 -15.83 6.26
C VAL A 163 -4.31 -15.68 4.77
N ASP A 164 -3.08 -15.41 4.36
CA ASP A 164 -2.72 -15.30 2.95
C ASP A 164 -2.08 -16.60 2.48
N PHE A 165 -2.69 -17.29 1.52
CA PHE A 165 -2.04 -18.36 0.80
C PHE A 165 -1.07 -17.79 -0.21
N PHE A 166 0.21 -18.04 0.01
CA PHE A 166 1.32 -17.44 -0.69
C PHE A 166 2.46 -18.45 -0.93
N GLY A 167 3.62 -17.95 -1.34
CA GLY A 167 4.85 -18.69 -1.59
C GLY A 167 5.36 -18.47 -3.00
N GLY A 168 5.76 -19.52 -3.71
CA GLY A 168 6.03 -19.47 -5.13
C GLY A 168 4.72 -19.39 -5.92
N GLU A 169 3.97 -20.51 -5.92
CA GLU A 169 2.59 -20.55 -6.44
C GLU A 169 1.73 -21.46 -5.54
N PRO A 170 0.79 -20.88 -4.79
CA PRO A 170 0.00 -21.64 -3.82
C PRO A 170 -0.90 -22.72 -4.46
N LEU A 171 -1.35 -22.54 -5.70
CA LEU A 171 -2.15 -23.54 -6.38
C LEU A 171 -1.38 -24.84 -6.73
N MET A 172 -0.05 -24.85 -6.58
CA MET A 172 0.73 -26.10 -6.63
C MET A 172 0.51 -26.98 -5.40
N ASN A 173 -0.11 -26.44 -4.34
CA ASN A 173 -0.49 -27.16 -3.12
C ASN A 173 -1.97 -26.95 -2.77
N PHE A 174 -2.82 -26.94 -3.79
CA PHE A 174 -4.22 -26.56 -3.68
C PHE A 174 -5.02 -27.47 -2.73
N ASP A 175 -4.74 -28.76 -2.71
CA ASP A 175 -5.42 -29.71 -1.82
C ASP A 175 -5.18 -29.38 -0.35
N VAL A 176 -3.96 -28.99 0.02
CA VAL A 176 -3.65 -28.53 1.37
C VAL A 176 -4.37 -27.20 1.67
N CYS A 177 -4.45 -26.25 0.72
CA CYS A 177 -5.23 -25.03 0.92
C CYS A 177 -6.70 -25.34 1.24
N LYS A 178 -7.33 -26.29 0.52
CA LYS A 178 -8.71 -26.73 0.80
C LYS A 178 -8.86 -27.32 2.20
N GLN A 179 -7.94 -28.20 2.58
CA GLN A 179 -7.94 -28.83 3.91
C GLN A 179 -7.76 -27.81 5.04
N LEU A 180 -6.86 -26.84 4.88
CA LEU A 180 -6.62 -25.78 5.86
C LEU A 180 -7.84 -24.89 6.05
N VAL A 181 -8.53 -24.51 4.96
CA VAL A 181 -9.78 -23.75 5.06
C VAL A 181 -10.85 -24.55 5.79
N ALA A 182 -11.05 -25.84 5.44
CA ALA A 182 -12.00 -26.70 6.11
C ALA A 182 -11.69 -26.81 7.62
N TYR A 183 -10.44 -26.98 7.97
CA TYR A 183 -10.00 -26.99 9.37
C TYR A 183 -10.29 -25.66 10.08
N ALA A 184 -9.89 -24.53 9.51
CA ALA A 184 -10.15 -23.22 10.09
C ALA A 184 -11.63 -23.00 10.36
N ARG A 185 -12.52 -23.33 9.39
CA ARG A 185 -13.97 -23.21 9.57
C ARG A 185 -14.48 -24.08 10.72
N SER A 186 -13.89 -25.26 10.95
CA SER A 186 -14.30 -26.18 12.03
C SER A 186 -14.01 -25.63 13.44
N ILE A 187 -12.99 -24.79 13.58
CA ILE A 187 -12.56 -24.24 14.88
C ILE A 187 -13.05 -22.81 15.16
N GLU A 188 -13.60 -22.11 14.14
CA GLU A 188 -14.04 -20.70 14.28
C GLU A 188 -14.97 -20.47 15.47
N LYS A 189 -16.00 -21.31 15.60
CA LYS A 189 -17.02 -21.16 16.63
C LYS A 189 -16.50 -21.41 18.05
N GLU A 190 -15.66 -22.43 18.22
CA GLU A 190 -15.07 -22.81 19.51
C GLU A 190 -14.18 -21.70 20.08
N HIS A 191 -13.39 -21.06 19.19
CA HIS A 191 -12.41 -20.04 19.57
C HIS A 191 -12.91 -18.60 19.45
N ASP A 192 -14.16 -18.38 19.03
CA ASP A 192 -14.71 -17.05 18.70
C ASP A 192 -13.83 -16.30 17.70
N LYS A 193 -13.48 -16.98 16.59
CA LYS A 193 -12.66 -16.45 15.50
C LYS A 193 -13.42 -16.48 14.19
N HIS A 194 -12.99 -15.62 13.27
CA HIS A 194 -13.43 -15.59 11.89
C HIS A 194 -12.23 -15.44 10.97
N PHE A 195 -11.93 -16.48 10.20
CA PHE A 195 -10.80 -16.47 9.27
C PHE A 195 -11.18 -15.85 7.93
N ARG A 196 -10.36 -14.92 7.45
CA ARG A 196 -10.44 -14.34 6.13
C ARG A 196 -9.25 -14.79 5.32
N PHE A 197 -9.53 -15.57 4.27
CA PHE A 197 -8.48 -16.10 3.40
C PHE A 197 -8.27 -15.19 2.19
N THR A 198 -7.01 -14.95 1.85
CA THR A 198 -6.59 -14.34 0.59
C THR A 198 -5.78 -15.37 -0.21
N LEU A 199 -6.04 -15.46 -1.50
CA LEU A 199 -5.27 -16.28 -2.44
C LEU A 199 -4.50 -15.34 -3.37
N THR A 200 -3.16 -15.44 -3.38
CA THR A 200 -2.31 -14.73 -4.36
C THR A 200 -1.79 -15.75 -5.37
N THR A 201 -2.14 -15.60 -6.66
CA THR A 201 -1.79 -16.58 -7.68
C THR A 201 -1.29 -15.94 -8.98
N ASN A 202 -0.40 -16.66 -9.67
CA ASN A 202 0.03 -16.33 -11.03
C ASN A 202 -0.97 -16.78 -12.12
N GLY A 203 -2.04 -17.48 -11.75
CA GLY A 203 -3.15 -17.86 -12.62
C GLY A 203 -2.97 -19.14 -13.44
N ILE A 204 -1.78 -19.69 -13.58
CA ILE A 204 -1.56 -20.90 -14.41
C ILE A 204 -2.41 -22.07 -13.90
N GLY A 205 -2.48 -22.26 -12.57
CA GLY A 205 -3.22 -23.33 -11.92
C GLY A 205 -4.72 -23.12 -11.78
N ILE A 206 -5.29 -22.00 -12.23
CA ILE A 206 -6.74 -21.74 -12.12
C ILE A 206 -7.52 -22.72 -13.01
N THR A 207 -8.44 -23.44 -12.39
CA THR A 207 -9.45 -24.32 -12.97
C THR A 207 -10.83 -23.90 -12.51
N ASP A 208 -11.90 -24.53 -13.02
CA ASP A 208 -13.26 -24.27 -12.57
C ASP A 208 -13.45 -24.62 -11.10
N GLU A 209 -12.84 -25.70 -10.62
CA GLU A 209 -12.80 -26.05 -9.19
C GLU A 209 -12.17 -24.95 -8.34
N VAL A 210 -11.04 -24.40 -8.77
CA VAL A 210 -10.38 -23.29 -8.07
C VAL A 210 -11.28 -22.06 -8.04
N ILE A 211 -11.95 -21.72 -9.14
CA ILE A 211 -12.86 -20.58 -9.22
C ILE A 211 -14.02 -20.75 -8.23
N GLU A 212 -14.67 -21.89 -8.22
CA GLU A 212 -15.80 -22.17 -7.32
C GLU A 212 -15.35 -22.11 -5.85
N TRP A 213 -14.23 -22.77 -5.52
CA TRP A 213 -13.68 -22.76 -4.17
C TRP A 213 -13.27 -21.35 -3.73
N ALA A 214 -12.52 -20.62 -4.55
CA ALA A 214 -12.05 -19.27 -4.20
C ALA A 214 -13.20 -18.29 -4.01
N ASN A 215 -14.28 -18.43 -4.79
CA ASN A 215 -15.46 -17.57 -4.66
C ASN A 215 -16.27 -17.88 -3.39
N ARG A 216 -16.23 -19.11 -2.90
CA ARG A 216 -16.92 -19.51 -1.67
C ARG A 216 -16.09 -19.20 -0.42
N GLU A 217 -14.78 -19.43 -0.46
CA GLU A 217 -13.92 -19.45 0.73
C GLU A 217 -13.00 -18.24 0.87
N CYS A 218 -12.55 -17.65 -0.25
CA CYS A 218 -11.58 -16.55 -0.19
C CYS A 218 -12.31 -15.21 -0.10
N TYR A 219 -11.98 -14.46 0.96
CA TYR A 219 -12.40 -13.08 1.13
C TYR A 219 -11.87 -12.19 -0.01
N ASN A 220 -10.63 -12.43 -0.42
CA ASN A 220 -9.99 -11.70 -1.51
C ASN A 220 -9.14 -12.62 -2.39
N VAL A 221 -8.96 -12.26 -3.67
CA VAL A 221 -8.05 -12.94 -4.60
C VAL A 221 -7.14 -11.92 -5.27
N VAL A 222 -5.84 -12.16 -5.22
CA VAL A 222 -4.82 -11.32 -5.88
C VAL A 222 -4.32 -12.06 -7.11
N LEU A 223 -4.53 -11.45 -8.29
CA LEU A 223 -4.24 -12.01 -9.61
C LEU A 223 -3.02 -11.31 -10.21
N SER A 224 -1.95 -12.05 -10.42
CA SER A 224 -0.67 -11.49 -10.86
C SER A 224 -0.63 -11.28 -12.36
N LEU A 225 -0.73 -10.01 -12.84
CA LEU A 225 -0.65 -9.61 -14.23
C LEU A 225 0.04 -8.25 -14.33
N ASP A 226 1.08 -8.13 -15.18
CA ASP A 226 1.87 -6.91 -15.29
C ASP A 226 1.33 -5.92 -16.34
N GLY A 227 0.18 -6.22 -16.96
CA GLY A 227 -0.46 -5.36 -17.96
C GLY A 227 -0.43 -5.92 -19.37
N ARG A 228 0.06 -5.14 -20.33
CA ARG A 228 0.13 -5.53 -21.75
C ARG A 228 0.91 -6.84 -21.94
N LYS A 229 0.58 -7.58 -22.98
CA LYS A 229 1.17 -8.90 -23.24
C LYS A 229 2.71 -8.87 -23.30
N GLU A 230 3.27 -7.92 -24.02
CA GLU A 230 4.73 -7.78 -24.17
C GLU A 230 5.43 -7.45 -22.86
N VAL A 231 4.76 -6.71 -21.96
CA VAL A 231 5.25 -6.38 -20.61
C VAL A 231 5.20 -7.62 -19.73
N ASN A 232 4.03 -8.26 -19.64
CA ASN A 232 3.86 -9.49 -18.84
C ASN A 232 4.82 -10.59 -19.29
N ASP A 233 4.87 -10.88 -20.60
CA ASP A 233 5.62 -11.99 -21.17
C ASP A 233 7.13 -11.71 -21.27
N ARG A 234 7.58 -10.48 -21.02
CA ARG A 234 9.00 -10.18 -20.83
C ARG A 234 9.55 -10.91 -19.62
N PHE A 235 8.81 -10.91 -18.51
CA PHE A 235 9.27 -11.39 -17.21
C PHE A 235 8.59 -12.68 -16.77
N ARG A 236 7.26 -12.80 -16.94
CA ARG A 236 6.45 -13.93 -16.43
C ARG A 236 6.41 -15.08 -17.44
N LYS A 237 7.52 -15.79 -17.53
CA LYS A 237 7.68 -16.96 -18.40
C LYS A 237 7.66 -18.26 -17.63
N ASP A 238 7.26 -19.32 -18.31
CA ASP A 238 7.46 -20.68 -17.80
C ASP A 238 8.94 -21.12 -17.91
N ILE A 239 9.23 -22.32 -17.46
CA ILE A 239 10.59 -22.87 -17.51
C ILE A 239 11.12 -23.07 -18.94
N ASN A 240 10.24 -23.13 -19.94
CA ASN A 240 10.59 -23.26 -21.36
C ASN A 240 10.73 -21.90 -22.05
N GLY A 241 10.57 -20.80 -21.30
CA GLY A 241 10.66 -19.43 -21.82
C GLY A 241 9.39 -18.92 -22.51
N LYS A 242 8.27 -19.67 -22.45
CA LYS A 242 6.99 -19.24 -23.01
C LYS A 242 6.31 -18.25 -22.06
N GLY A 243 5.78 -17.13 -22.61
CA GLY A 243 5.00 -16.16 -21.86
C GLY A 243 3.70 -16.74 -21.31
N SER A 244 3.23 -16.19 -20.20
CA SER A 244 2.05 -16.69 -19.48
C SER A 244 0.74 -15.98 -19.87
N TYR A 245 0.82 -14.80 -20.50
CA TYR A 245 -0.33 -13.90 -20.73
C TYR A 245 -1.54 -14.60 -21.36
N ASP A 246 -1.36 -15.26 -22.52
CA ASP A 246 -2.46 -15.90 -23.26
C ASP A 246 -3.11 -17.04 -22.46
N THR A 247 -2.40 -17.62 -21.51
CA THR A 247 -2.91 -18.67 -20.64
C THR A 247 -3.70 -18.13 -19.48
N ILE A 248 -3.22 -17.02 -18.85
CA ILE A 248 -3.78 -16.56 -17.57
C ILE A 248 -4.95 -15.57 -17.77
N VAL A 249 -4.90 -14.70 -18.78
CA VAL A 249 -5.94 -13.65 -18.97
C VAL A 249 -7.34 -14.23 -19.09
N PRO A 250 -7.63 -15.26 -19.94
CA PRO A 250 -8.97 -15.83 -20.00
C PRO A 250 -9.45 -16.43 -18.65
N LYS A 251 -8.53 -17.00 -17.88
CA LYS A 251 -8.82 -17.57 -16.56
C LYS A 251 -9.15 -16.49 -15.55
N PHE A 252 -8.40 -15.38 -15.55
CA PHE A 252 -8.67 -14.22 -14.70
C PHE A 252 -10.02 -13.59 -15.02
N GLN A 253 -10.33 -13.39 -16.30
CA GLN A 253 -11.64 -12.88 -16.72
C GLN A 253 -12.77 -13.77 -16.25
N LYS A 254 -12.63 -15.11 -16.38
CA LYS A 254 -13.63 -16.08 -15.90
C LYS A 254 -13.82 -15.99 -14.39
N LEU A 255 -12.71 -15.96 -13.62
CA LEU A 255 -12.75 -15.85 -12.16
C LEU A 255 -13.40 -14.54 -11.71
N VAL A 256 -12.98 -13.40 -12.27
CA VAL A 256 -13.51 -12.08 -11.91
C VAL A 256 -14.99 -11.97 -12.25
N LYS A 257 -15.42 -12.47 -13.41
CA LYS A 257 -16.83 -12.53 -13.78
C LYS A 257 -17.65 -13.36 -12.78
N ALA A 258 -17.14 -14.52 -12.38
CA ALA A 258 -17.81 -15.40 -11.41
C ALA A 258 -17.86 -14.79 -10.00
N ARG A 259 -16.94 -13.85 -9.64
CA ARG A 259 -16.95 -13.06 -8.39
C ARG A 259 -17.85 -11.81 -8.48
N GLY A 260 -18.50 -11.55 -9.60
CA GLY A 260 -19.27 -10.33 -9.82
C GLY A 260 -18.43 -9.05 -9.81
N GLY A 261 -17.16 -9.13 -10.19
CA GLY A 261 -16.22 -7.99 -10.25
C GLY A 261 -15.80 -7.42 -8.90
N LYS A 262 -15.89 -8.18 -7.81
CA LYS A 262 -15.63 -7.71 -6.43
C LYS A 262 -14.57 -8.57 -5.72
N ASN A 263 -13.94 -7.96 -4.70
CA ASN A 263 -13.02 -8.65 -3.80
C ASN A 263 -11.86 -9.36 -4.54
N TYR A 264 -11.26 -8.68 -5.50
CA TYR A 264 -10.04 -9.11 -6.19
C TYR A 264 -9.15 -7.91 -6.45
N TYR A 265 -7.89 -8.15 -6.76
CA TYR A 265 -6.98 -7.16 -7.32
C TYR A 265 -6.16 -7.79 -8.42
N MET A 266 -6.08 -7.08 -9.56
CA MET A 266 -5.01 -7.30 -10.52
C MET A 266 -3.74 -6.70 -9.92
N ARG A 267 -2.71 -7.50 -9.70
CA ARG A 267 -1.46 -7.09 -9.10
C ARG A 267 -0.34 -7.14 -10.14
N GLY A 268 0.06 -5.98 -10.63
CA GLY A 268 1.14 -5.82 -11.58
C GLY A 268 2.43 -5.26 -10.95
N THR A 269 3.51 -5.42 -11.70
CA THR A 269 4.82 -4.86 -11.38
C THR A 269 5.29 -4.02 -12.56
N PHE A 270 5.72 -2.79 -12.33
CA PHE A 270 6.39 -1.99 -13.33
C PHE A 270 7.89 -1.86 -13.04
N THR A 271 8.67 -1.68 -14.10
CA THR A 271 10.12 -1.76 -14.09
C THR A 271 10.71 -0.64 -14.95
N HIS A 272 12.03 -0.56 -15.04
CA HIS A 272 12.72 0.28 -16.04
C HIS A 272 12.18 0.10 -17.48
N TYR A 273 11.68 -1.10 -17.84
CA TYR A 273 11.19 -1.39 -19.20
C TYR A 273 9.76 -0.93 -19.46
N ASN A 274 9.01 -0.55 -18.42
CA ASN A 274 7.64 -0.04 -18.53
C ASN A 274 7.35 1.04 -17.46
N PRO A 275 8.17 2.11 -17.41
CA PRO A 275 7.91 3.23 -16.49
C PRO A 275 6.60 3.96 -16.83
N ASP A 276 6.09 3.77 -18.07
CA ASP A 276 4.79 4.24 -18.57
C ASP A 276 3.62 3.33 -18.15
N PHE A 277 3.64 2.89 -16.91
CA PHE A 277 2.77 1.85 -16.34
C PHE A 277 1.26 2.12 -16.45
N THR A 278 0.84 3.37 -16.68
CA THR A 278 -0.59 3.67 -16.91
C THR A 278 -1.13 3.00 -18.16
N LYS A 279 -0.29 2.80 -19.19
CA LYS A 279 -0.69 2.05 -20.38
C LYS A 279 -1.04 0.61 -20.05
N ASP A 280 -0.34 0.01 -19.07
CA ASP A 280 -0.60 -1.32 -18.58
C ASP A 280 -1.88 -1.37 -17.74
N LEU A 281 -2.12 -0.35 -16.90
CA LEU A 281 -3.37 -0.21 -16.15
C LEU A 281 -4.57 0.00 -17.07
N PHE A 282 -4.46 0.87 -18.06
CA PHE A 282 -5.55 1.13 -19.03
C PHE A 282 -5.83 -0.09 -19.88
N HIS A 283 -4.80 -0.83 -20.32
CA HIS A 283 -4.99 -2.11 -20.98
C HIS A 283 -5.79 -3.09 -20.10
N MET A 284 -5.43 -3.22 -18.82
CA MET A 284 -6.18 -4.06 -17.90
C MET A 284 -7.63 -3.60 -17.70
N ALA A 285 -7.87 -2.28 -17.68
CA ALA A 285 -9.21 -1.72 -17.48
C ALA A 285 -10.06 -1.77 -18.74
N ASP A 286 -9.56 -1.27 -19.85
CA ASP A 286 -10.33 -0.99 -21.07
C ASP A 286 -10.43 -2.20 -21.99
N ASP A 287 -9.30 -2.91 -22.18
CA ASP A 287 -9.27 -4.06 -23.08
C ASP A 287 -9.67 -5.37 -22.39
N LEU A 288 -9.33 -5.52 -21.09
CA LEU A 288 -9.58 -6.76 -20.35
C LEU A 288 -10.77 -6.69 -19.39
N GLY A 289 -11.26 -5.48 -19.05
CA GLY A 289 -12.43 -5.27 -18.21
C GLY A 289 -12.19 -5.42 -16.70
N PHE A 290 -10.94 -5.29 -16.23
CA PHE A 290 -10.62 -5.34 -14.81
C PHE A 290 -10.71 -3.97 -14.17
N THR A 291 -11.49 -3.85 -13.09
CA THR A 291 -11.75 -2.56 -12.42
C THR A 291 -11.03 -2.39 -11.08
N GLN A 292 -10.46 -3.47 -10.52
CA GLN A 292 -9.74 -3.44 -9.24
C GLN A 292 -8.24 -3.65 -9.53
N LEU A 293 -7.45 -2.57 -9.48
CA LEU A 293 -6.09 -2.54 -10.00
C LEU A 293 -5.07 -2.16 -8.94
N SER A 294 -3.89 -2.76 -9.02
CA SER A 294 -2.73 -2.45 -8.19
C SER A 294 -1.46 -2.63 -9.02
N MET A 295 -0.58 -1.65 -9.03
CA MET A 295 0.77 -1.78 -9.62
C MET A 295 1.82 -1.18 -8.68
N GLU A 296 2.91 -1.92 -8.49
CA GLU A 296 4.03 -1.53 -7.66
C GLU A 296 5.34 -1.49 -8.48
N PRO A 297 6.28 -0.63 -8.10
CA PRO A 297 7.62 -0.73 -8.65
C PRO A 297 8.26 -2.07 -8.31
N VAL A 298 9.08 -2.57 -9.20
CA VAL A 298 9.89 -3.77 -8.93
C VAL A 298 10.77 -3.55 -7.70
N VAL A 299 10.83 -4.57 -6.84
CA VAL A 299 11.82 -4.62 -5.76
C VAL A 299 13.09 -5.25 -6.33
N ALA A 300 14.04 -4.41 -6.73
CA ALA A 300 15.28 -4.83 -7.37
C ALA A 300 16.49 -4.22 -6.65
N LYS A 301 17.61 -4.96 -6.68
CA LYS A 301 18.87 -4.46 -6.13
C LYS A 301 19.44 -3.36 -7.05
N PRO A 302 20.20 -2.40 -6.53
CA PRO A 302 20.92 -1.44 -7.37
C PRO A 302 21.78 -2.15 -8.43
N GLY A 303 21.66 -1.70 -9.69
CA GLY A 303 22.35 -2.31 -10.83
C GLY A 303 21.63 -3.48 -11.51
N ASP A 304 20.47 -3.91 -10.99
CA ASP A 304 19.60 -4.84 -11.71
C ASP A 304 19.02 -4.14 -12.95
N PRO A 305 19.02 -4.77 -14.13
CA PRO A 305 18.47 -4.16 -15.36
C PRO A 305 16.99 -3.79 -15.28
N ALA A 306 16.22 -4.42 -14.40
CA ALA A 306 14.81 -4.10 -14.18
C ALA A 306 14.59 -2.96 -13.18
N ALA A 307 15.62 -2.58 -12.39
CA ALA A 307 15.50 -1.50 -11.41
C ALA A 307 15.17 -0.16 -12.06
N LEU A 308 14.31 0.62 -11.42
CA LEU A 308 14.01 1.98 -11.86
C LEU A 308 15.25 2.87 -11.71
N THR A 309 15.46 3.72 -12.70
CA THR A 309 16.47 4.79 -12.67
C THR A 309 15.85 6.11 -12.17
N LYS A 310 16.67 7.13 -11.96
CA LYS A 310 16.15 8.47 -11.61
C LYS A 310 15.33 9.09 -12.74
N GLU A 311 15.71 8.84 -13.98
CA GLU A 311 15.00 9.28 -15.18
C GLU A 311 13.63 8.59 -15.27
N ASP A 312 13.54 7.32 -14.91
CA ASP A 312 12.27 6.60 -14.85
C ASP A 312 11.33 7.19 -13.80
N LEU A 313 11.85 7.66 -12.65
CA LEU A 313 11.02 8.26 -11.60
C LEU A 313 10.28 9.49 -12.10
N GLU A 314 10.89 10.33 -12.93
CA GLU A 314 10.23 11.49 -13.53
C GLU A 314 9.03 11.06 -14.39
N ILE A 315 9.20 9.99 -15.18
CA ILE A 315 8.12 9.41 -15.97
C ILE A 315 7.04 8.86 -15.02
N VAL A 316 7.42 8.08 -14.03
CA VAL A 316 6.50 7.46 -13.06
C VAL A 316 5.65 8.51 -12.34
N PHE A 317 6.23 9.65 -11.95
CA PHE A 317 5.46 10.74 -11.32
C PHE A 317 4.40 11.32 -12.25
N GLN A 318 4.74 11.52 -13.52
CA GLN A 318 3.76 11.94 -14.53
C GLN A 318 2.66 10.89 -14.74
N GLN A 319 3.02 9.60 -14.74
CA GLN A 319 2.04 8.52 -14.87
C GLN A 319 1.05 8.50 -13.70
N TYR A 320 1.49 8.74 -12.47
CA TYR A 320 0.56 8.86 -11.35
C TYR A 320 -0.43 10.02 -11.53
N GLU A 321 0.01 11.16 -12.04
CA GLU A 321 -0.88 12.29 -12.34
C GLU A 321 -1.87 11.98 -13.47
N ILE A 322 -1.41 11.33 -14.54
CA ILE A 322 -2.26 10.88 -15.65
C ILE A 322 -3.34 9.93 -15.14
N LEU A 323 -2.95 8.93 -14.33
CA LEU A 323 -3.89 7.99 -13.75
C LEU A 323 -4.94 8.68 -12.86
N ALA A 324 -4.51 9.62 -12.00
CA ALA A 324 -5.41 10.33 -11.12
C ALA A 324 -6.44 11.17 -11.88
N LYS A 325 -6.01 11.87 -12.93
CA LYS A 325 -6.90 12.64 -13.83
C LYS A 325 -7.88 11.72 -14.58
N ASP A 326 -7.40 10.59 -15.06
CA ASP A 326 -8.24 9.62 -15.75
C ASP A 326 -9.29 9.01 -14.80
N MET A 327 -8.93 8.69 -13.56
CA MET A 327 -9.88 8.18 -12.56
C MET A 327 -11.01 9.18 -12.27
N ILE A 328 -10.70 10.49 -12.15
CA ILE A 328 -11.72 11.54 -11.99
C ILE A 328 -12.64 11.60 -13.22
N ARG A 329 -12.07 11.52 -14.44
CA ARG A 329 -12.84 11.49 -15.69
C ARG A 329 -13.79 10.28 -15.71
N ARG A 330 -13.28 9.08 -15.41
CA ARG A 330 -14.06 7.84 -15.37
C ARG A 330 -15.20 7.88 -14.36
N GLU A 331 -14.97 8.47 -13.19
CA GLU A 331 -16.03 8.66 -12.18
C GLU A 331 -17.16 9.51 -12.73
N LYS A 332 -16.86 10.65 -13.39
CA LYS A 332 -17.84 11.51 -14.05
C LYS A 332 -18.61 10.81 -15.16
N GLU A 333 -17.97 9.91 -15.88
CA GLU A 333 -18.54 9.16 -17.00
C GLU A 333 -19.28 7.87 -16.55
N GLY A 334 -19.27 7.55 -15.24
CA GLY A 334 -20.00 6.42 -14.66
C GLY A 334 -19.36 5.03 -14.87
N HIS A 335 -18.06 4.97 -15.18
CA HIS A 335 -17.30 3.71 -15.31
C HIS A 335 -16.00 3.73 -14.51
N PRO A 336 -16.08 3.87 -13.17
CA PRO A 336 -14.91 4.04 -12.31
C PRO A 336 -14.03 2.79 -12.29
N ILE A 337 -12.74 3.02 -12.02
CA ILE A 337 -11.78 2.01 -11.63
C ILE A 337 -11.26 2.29 -10.23
N THR A 338 -10.85 1.25 -9.53
CA THR A 338 -10.17 1.37 -8.24
C THR A 338 -8.68 1.14 -8.44
N PHE A 339 -7.86 2.10 -8.03
CA PHE A 339 -6.43 1.90 -7.90
C PHE A 339 -6.06 1.80 -6.43
N TYR A 340 -5.62 0.62 -5.99
CA TYR A 340 -5.39 0.29 -4.58
C TYR A 340 -4.55 1.35 -3.83
N HIS A 341 -3.52 1.90 -4.50
CA HIS A 341 -2.60 2.85 -3.87
C HIS A 341 -3.14 4.28 -3.73
N TYR A 342 -4.32 4.56 -4.29
CA TYR A 342 -5.04 5.83 -4.11
C TYR A 342 -6.20 5.71 -3.12
N MET A 343 -6.42 4.52 -2.57
CA MET A 343 -7.44 4.36 -1.54
C MET A 343 -6.99 5.03 -0.24
N ILE A 344 -7.61 6.14 0.09
CA ILE A 344 -7.36 6.93 1.29
C ILE A 344 -8.70 7.22 1.99
N ASP A 345 -8.73 7.06 3.32
CA ASP A 345 -9.87 7.43 4.14
C ASP A 345 -9.51 8.66 4.97
N LEU A 346 -10.18 9.78 4.69
CA LEU A 346 -10.02 11.05 5.39
C LEU A 346 -11.00 11.20 6.56
N THR A 347 -11.99 10.32 6.70
CA THR A 347 -13.07 10.45 7.70
C THR A 347 -12.82 9.66 8.96
N GLY A 348 -12.26 8.47 8.88
CA GLY A 348 -12.07 7.57 10.01
C GLY A 348 -10.78 6.79 9.99
N GLY A 349 -10.12 6.69 8.87
CA GLY A 349 -8.85 6.05 8.51
C GLY A 349 -8.18 5.14 9.52
N PRO A 350 -7.11 4.45 9.24
CA PRO A 350 -6.56 3.49 10.17
C PRO A 350 -6.22 4.14 11.53
N CYS A 351 -6.36 3.38 12.62
CA CYS A 351 -6.05 3.87 13.96
C CYS A 351 -4.60 4.41 14.03
N VAL A 352 -4.33 5.30 14.97
CA VAL A 352 -3.03 5.96 15.12
C VAL A 352 -1.85 4.96 15.19
N TYR A 353 -2.03 3.81 15.82
CA TYR A 353 -0.98 2.80 15.92
C TYR A 353 -0.59 2.25 14.53
N LYS A 354 -1.57 2.00 13.66
CA LYS A 354 -1.31 1.56 12.29
C LYS A 354 -0.65 2.66 11.46
N ARG A 355 -1.03 3.92 11.68
CA ARG A 355 -0.39 5.08 11.04
C ARG A 355 1.07 5.27 11.46
N ILE A 356 1.43 4.83 12.67
CA ILE A 356 2.79 4.92 13.19
C ILE A 356 3.63 3.70 12.78
N SER A 357 3.09 2.47 12.86
CA SER A 357 3.84 1.21 12.74
C SER A 357 3.64 0.45 11.42
N GLY A 358 2.73 0.90 10.56
CA GLY A 358 2.49 0.27 9.26
C GLY A 358 1.83 -1.11 9.34
N CYS A 359 2.35 -2.07 8.56
CA CYS A 359 1.75 -3.41 8.41
C CYS A 359 1.88 -4.30 9.64
N GLY A 360 2.80 -3.99 10.57
CA GLY A 360 3.05 -4.79 11.76
C GLY A 360 3.89 -6.04 11.49
N SER A 361 4.74 -6.03 10.45
CA SER A 361 5.68 -7.13 10.17
C SER A 361 6.52 -7.48 11.40
N GLY A 362 6.76 -8.77 11.63
CA GLY A 362 7.51 -9.28 12.77
C GLY A 362 6.79 -9.23 14.12
N THR A 363 5.59 -8.64 14.17
CA THR A 363 4.83 -8.48 15.41
C THR A 363 3.37 -8.91 15.29
N GLU A 364 2.61 -8.28 14.43
CA GLU A 364 1.18 -8.56 14.20
C GLU A 364 0.94 -9.39 12.93
N TYR A 365 1.91 -9.40 12.03
CA TYR A 365 1.95 -10.13 10.77
C TYR A 365 3.26 -10.89 10.65
N MET A 366 3.21 -12.16 10.27
CA MET A 366 4.38 -13.03 10.09
C MET A 366 4.20 -13.94 8.88
N ALA A 367 5.31 -14.33 8.26
CA ALA A 367 5.34 -15.40 7.25
C ALA A 367 5.70 -16.73 7.89
N VAL A 368 5.07 -17.80 7.40
CA VAL A 368 5.32 -19.18 7.84
C VAL A 368 5.82 -19.99 6.65
N THR A 369 7.00 -20.58 6.76
CA THR A 369 7.57 -21.44 5.71
C THR A 369 6.87 -22.80 5.64
N PRO A 370 7.06 -23.61 4.58
CA PRO A 370 6.55 -24.98 4.51
C PRO A 370 7.02 -25.90 5.65
N TRP A 371 8.08 -25.51 6.33
CA TRP A 371 8.67 -26.25 7.47
C TRP A 371 8.30 -25.64 8.82
N GLY A 372 7.42 -24.63 8.86
CA GLY A 372 6.94 -24.02 10.09
C GLY A 372 7.81 -22.92 10.68
N ASP A 373 8.87 -22.49 10.00
CA ASP A 373 9.69 -21.37 10.47
C ASP A 373 8.93 -20.06 10.36
N LEU A 374 9.10 -19.18 11.36
CA LEU A 374 8.50 -17.84 11.43
C LEU A 374 9.49 -16.76 10.98
N TYR A 375 9.05 -15.90 10.08
CA TYR A 375 9.77 -14.72 9.61
C TYR A 375 8.92 -13.44 9.72
N PRO A 376 9.53 -12.23 9.80
CA PRO A 376 8.78 -10.98 9.92
C PRO A 376 7.77 -10.75 8.78
N CYS A 377 8.12 -11.10 7.55
CA CYS A 377 7.22 -11.16 6.38
C CYS A 377 7.84 -12.01 5.27
N HIS A 378 7.12 -12.20 4.17
CA HIS A 378 7.57 -12.96 3.01
C HIS A 378 8.89 -12.48 2.39
N GLN A 379 9.21 -11.19 2.52
CA GLN A 379 10.43 -10.60 1.98
C GLN A 379 11.72 -11.00 2.76
N PHE A 380 11.59 -11.43 4.01
CA PHE A 380 12.71 -11.86 4.85
C PHE A 380 12.90 -13.38 4.86
N VAL A 381 11.97 -14.12 4.26
CA VAL A 381 12.06 -15.59 4.21
C VAL A 381 13.31 -16.01 3.44
N GLY A 382 14.09 -16.89 4.06
CA GLY A 382 15.37 -17.39 3.51
C GLY A 382 16.61 -16.65 4.03
N ASP A 383 16.43 -15.55 4.77
CA ASP A 383 17.51 -14.90 5.51
C ASP A 383 17.46 -15.36 6.99
N GLU A 384 18.32 -16.29 7.36
CA GLU A 384 18.35 -16.91 8.70
C GLU A 384 18.56 -15.88 9.83
N SER A 385 19.16 -14.70 9.53
CA SER A 385 19.32 -13.64 10.52
C SER A 385 17.99 -13.01 10.94
N TYR A 386 16.95 -13.14 10.11
CA TYR A 386 15.60 -12.66 10.37
C TYR A 386 14.61 -13.74 10.84
N LYS A 387 15.09 -14.94 11.15
CA LYS A 387 14.23 -15.99 11.71
C LYS A 387 13.77 -15.61 13.12
N LEU A 388 12.45 -15.54 13.30
CA LEU A 388 11.82 -15.19 14.58
C LEU A 388 11.65 -16.39 15.53
N GLY A 389 11.60 -17.60 14.99
CA GLY A 389 11.30 -18.86 15.70
C GLY A 389 10.55 -19.82 14.79
N ASP A 390 9.64 -20.58 15.36
CA ASP A 390 8.80 -21.52 14.61
C ASP A 390 7.40 -21.67 15.24
N ILE A 391 6.48 -22.33 14.52
CA ILE A 391 5.08 -22.47 14.96
C ILE A 391 4.89 -23.40 16.16
N TRP A 392 5.86 -24.24 16.51
CA TRP A 392 5.79 -25.16 17.65
C TRP A 392 6.27 -24.53 18.95
N HIS A 393 7.34 -23.72 18.89
CA HIS A 393 7.96 -23.07 20.04
C HIS A 393 7.58 -21.58 20.15
N GLY A 394 6.92 -21.05 19.11
CA GLY A 394 6.57 -19.65 19.04
C GLY A 394 7.74 -18.74 18.64
N VAL A 395 7.59 -17.45 18.92
CA VAL A 395 8.65 -16.47 18.68
C VAL A 395 9.72 -16.61 19.77
N THR A 396 10.87 -17.15 19.42
CA THR A 396 12.02 -17.36 20.33
C THR A 396 13.05 -16.24 20.24
N ASN A 397 13.18 -15.59 19.06
CA ASN A 397 14.06 -14.42 18.88
C ASN A 397 13.33 -13.13 19.28
N ILE A 398 13.20 -12.96 20.62
CA ILE A 398 12.50 -11.82 21.20
C ILE A 398 13.19 -10.49 20.88
N ALA A 399 14.53 -10.48 20.81
CA ALA A 399 15.29 -9.27 20.49
C ALA A 399 14.94 -8.76 19.09
N LEU A 400 14.92 -9.63 18.11
CA LEU A 400 14.56 -9.29 16.73
C LEU A 400 13.08 -8.82 16.63
N ARG A 401 12.15 -9.54 17.31
CA ARG A 401 10.75 -9.10 17.36
C ARG A 401 10.61 -7.70 17.96
N ASP A 402 11.32 -7.41 19.03
CA ASP A 402 11.26 -6.11 19.70
C ASP A 402 11.90 -5.01 18.84
N GLU A 403 12.90 -5.33 18.03
CA GLU A 403 13.44 -4.42 17.02
C GLU A 403 12.39 -4.07 15.95
N PHE A 404 11.67 -5.04 15.41
CA PHE A 404 10.55 -4.79 14.49
C PHE A 404 9.42 -3.99 15.15
N LYS A 405 9.16 -4.21 16.44
CA LYS A 405 8.17 -3.47 17.22
C LYS A 405 8.53 -1.98 17.33
N LEU A 406 9.81 -1.67 17.43
CA LEU A 406 10.34 -0.31 17.47
C LEU A 406 10.51 0.30 16.06
N CYS A 407 10.43 -0.49 15.01
CA CYS A 407 10.51 -0.02 13.62
C CYS A 407 9.24 0.75 13.25
N ASN A 408 9.20 2.04 13.62
CA ASN A 408 8.07 2.93 13.40
C ASN A 408 8.51 4.26 12.79
N VAL A 409 7.57 5.10 12.39
CA VAL A 409 7.84 6.36 11.69
C VAL A 409 8.68 7.34 12.51
N TYR A 410 8.60 7.32 13.85
CA TYR A 410 9.38 8.22 14.72
C TYR A 410 10.76 7.68 15.06
N ALA A 411 11.00 6.39 14.85
CA ALA A 411 12.33 5.79 15.02
C ALA A 411 13.28 6.07 13.86
N ARG A 412 12.74 6.57 12.73
CA ARG A 412 13.52 6.86 11.53
C ARG A 412 13.82 8.36 11.41
N PRO A 413 15.08 8.79 11.49
CA PRO A 413 15.45 10.20 11.44
C PRO A 413 14.89 10.92 10.19
N ASP A 414 14.99 10.30 9.01
CA ASP A 414 14.50 10.85 7.75
C ASP A 414 12.97 11.04 7.71
N CYS A 415 12.22 10.35 8.58
CA CYS A 415 10.76 10.45 8.64
C CYS A 415 10.27 11.54 9.59
N LYS A 416 11.14 12.06 10.47
CA LYS A 416 10.75 13.01 11.51
C LYS A 416 10.09 14.26 10.95
N ASP A 417 10.65 14.82 9.87
CA ASP A 417 10.20 16.05 9.23
C ASP A 417 9.45 15.78 7.90
N CYS A 418 9.01 14.53 7.68
CA CYS A 418 8.27 14.16 6.48
C CYS A 418 6.77 14.42 6.67
N TRP A 419 6.17 15.22 5.81
CA TRP A 419 4.75 15.50 5.81
C TRP A 419 3.87 14.24 5.59
N ALA A 420 4.37 13.28 4.82
CA ALA A 420 3.63 12.05 4.51
C ALA A 420 3.70 10.98 5.62
N LYS A 421 4.41 11.23 6.73
CA LYS A 421 4.76 10.21 7.72
C LYS A 421 3.58 9.42 8.28
N LEU A 422 2.43 10.08 8.53
CA LEU A 422 1.24 9.43 9.09
C LEU A 422 0.37 8.72 8.03
N TYR A 423 0.69 8.89 6.75
CA TYR A 423 0.12 8.12 5.64
C TYR A 423 1.03 6.95 5.24
N CYS A 424 2.34 7.20 5.20
CA CYS A 424 3.37 6.22 4.83
C CYS A 424 3.69 5.23 5.96
N SER A 425 3.50 5.61 7.23
CA SER A 425 3.84 4.80 8.41
C SER A 425 5.33 4.41 8.48
N GLY A 426 6.22 5.21 7.88
CA GLY A 426 7.66 4.94 7.82
C GLY A 426 8.11 4.01 6.68
N GLY A 427 7.20 3.59 5.79
CA GLY A 427 7.51 2.72 4.66
C GLY A 427 7.65 1.24 5.03
N CYS A 428 8.22 0.48 4.11
CA CYS A 428 8.42 -0.97 4.25
C CYS A 428 9.78 -1.27 4.89
N ALA A 429 9.79 -2.02 5.99
CA ALA A 429 11.04 -2.45 6.65
C ALA A 429 11.93 -3.31 5.74
N ALA A 430 11.33 -4.17 4.92
CA ALA A 430 12.08 -4.98 3.96
C ALA A 430 12.71 -4.14 2.86
N ASN A 431 11.98 -3.17 2.28
CA ASN A 431 12.56 -2.27 1.29
C ASN A 431 13.67 -1.40 1.89
N ALA A 432 13.51 -0.95 3.14
CA ALA A 432 14.56 -0.25 3.86
C ALA A 432 15.82 -1.12 4.00
N TYR A 433 15.65 -2.36 4.46
CA TYR A 433 16.74 -3.33 4.59
C TYR A 433 17.45 -3.61 3.26
N HIS A 434 16.70 -3.89 2.20
CA HIS A 434 17.30 -4.16 0.88
C HIS A 434 18.04 -2.96 0.29
N ALA A 435 17.59 -1.74 0.61
CA ALA A 435 18.22 -0.51 0.13
C ALA A 435 19.41 -0.05 0.98
N THR A 436 19.41 -0.31 2.29
CA THR A 436 20.38 0.29 3.24
C THR A 436 21.12 -0.73 4.13
N GLY A 437 20.67 -1.99 4.16
CA GLY A 437 21.16 -3.00 5.10
C GLY A 437 20.56 -2.87 6.52
N ASP A 438 19.60 -1.95 6.73
CA ASP A 438 18.99 -1.68 8.03
C ASP A 438 17.47 -1.55 7.89
N ILE A 439 16.70 -2.24 8.74
CA ILE A 439 15.23 -2.13 8.77
C ILE A 439 14.75 -0.75 9.22
N HIS A 440 15.59 0.02 9.92
CA HIS A 440 15.34 1.41 10.33
C HIS A 440 15.76 2.44 9.29
N GLY A 441 16.43 2.02 8.22
CA GLY A 441 16.77 2.88 7.09
C GLY A 441 15.56 3.34 6.29
N VAL A 442 15.78 4.08 5.22
CA VAL A 442 14.73 4.50 4.28
C VAL A 442 15.13 4.23 2.83
N TYR A 443 14.22 3.68 2.08
CA TYR A 443 14.34 3.57 0.63
C TYR A 443 13.86 4.89 0.00
N ARG A 444 14.80 5.79 -0.36
CA ARG A 444 14.50 7.18 -0.76
C ARG A 444 13.62 7.28 -1.99
N ASP A 445 13.90 6.51 -3.04
CA ASP A 445 13.09 6.51 -4.26
C ASP A 445 11.64 6.06 -3.96
N GLY A 446 11.48 5.08 -3.08
CA GLY A 446 10.17 4.66 -2.59
C GLY A 446 9.46 5.75 -1.79
N CYS A 447 10.20 6.63 -1.08
CA CYS A 447 9.61 7.79 -0.40
C CYS A 447 9.04 8.80 -1.40
N GLU A 448 9.77 9.10 -2.48
CA GLU A 448 9.29 10.02 -3.53
C GLU A 448 8.04 9.47 -4.22
N VAL A 449 8.07 8.21 -4.63
CA VAL A 449 6.91 7.52 -5.21
C VAL A 449 5.71 7.57 -4.27
N PHE A 450 5.92 7.31 -2.97
CA PHE A 450 4.83 7.31 -2.01
C PHE A 450 4.24 8.72 -1.81
N ARG A 451 5.07 9.76 -1.70
CA ARG A 451 4.62 11.16 -1.59
C ARG A 451 3.76 11.54 -2.79
N LYS A 452 4.22 11.24 -4.01
CA LYS A 452 3.44 11.51 -5.23
C LYS A 452 2.09 10.78 -5.24
N ARG A 453 2.05 9.52 -4.79
CA ARG A 453 0.80 8.76 -4.64
C ARG A 453 -0.19 9.44 -3.69
N ILE A 454 0.28 9.93 -2.55
CA ILE A 454 -0.59 10.62 -1.58
C ILE A 454 -1.08 11.96 -2.14
N GLU A 455 -0.23 12.75 -2.80
CA GLU A 455 -0.67 13.99 -3.46
C GLU A 455 -1.79 13.71 -4.48
N CYS A 456 -1.62 12.69 -5.32
CA CYS A 456 -2.65 12.28 -6.29
C CYS A 456 -3.93 11.79 -5.60
N ALA A 457 -3.81 10.97 -4.54
CA ALA A 457 -4.97 10.48 -3.79
C ALA A 457 -5.76 11.62 -3.13
N LEU A 458 -5.07 12.58 -2.52
CA LEU A 458 -5.71 13.76 -1.92
C LEU A 458 -6.37 14.65 -2.99
N MET A 459 -5.74 14.81 -4.16
CA MET A 459 -6.32 15.55 -5.29
C MET A 459 -7.59 14.89 -5.82
N ILE A 460 -7.64 13.55 -5.91
CA ILE A 460 -8.88 12.84 -6.26
C ILE A 460 -9.98 13.15 -5.23
N LYS A 461 -9.65 13.10 -3.92
CA LYS A 461 -10.61 13.43 -2.86
C LYS A 461 -11.07 14.90 -2.88
N ALA A 462 -10.20 15.81 -3.30
CA ALA A 462 -10.58 17.19 -3.55
C ALA A 462 -11.60 17.29 -4.69
N ALA A 463 -11.33 16.60 -5.81
CA ALA A 463 -12.20 16.61 -6.99
C ALA A 463 -13.55 15.91 -6.75
N GLU A 464 -13.63 14.89 -5.87
CA GLU A 464 -14.90 14.23 -5.50
C GLU A 464 -15.92 15.20 -4.87
N ARG A 465 -15.49 16.35 -4.35
CA ARG A 465 -16.39 17.39 -3.78
C ARG A 465 -17.08 18.21 -4.87
N ASP A 466 -16.55 18.20 -6.09
CA ASP A 466 -17.06 18.93 -7.25
C ASP A 466 -17.90 18.01 -8.16
N LEU A 467 -18.06 16.71 -7.80
CA LEU A 467 -18.88 15.71 -8.45
C LEU A 467 -20.29 15.64 -7.83
#